data_562670a20b7e228b2f45789593d9b53a
#
_entry.id   562670a20b7e228b2f45789593d9b53a
#
_cell.length_a   1.000
_cell.length_b   1.000
_cell.length_c   1.000
_cell.angle_alpha   90.00
_cell.angle_beta   90.00
_cell.angle_gamma   90.00
#
_symmetry.space_group_name_H-M   'P 1'
#
loop_
_entity.id
_entity.type
_entity.pdbx_description
1 polymer ?
#
loop_
_entity_poly.entity_id
_entity_poly.type
_entity_poly.pdbx_seq_one_letter_code
_entity_poly.pdbx_strand_id
1 'polypeptide(L)'
;MNKNVFCIGELLIDMVCVDNKGLKDGEKFEKKAGGAPANVAASISKLGGNAAFLGQVGDDFFGKFLVQILKDLNINTDMTVEKGSTTMALVGIDANGERNFDFLRGSDGEYSFNNIDTSKITGNDVIHFGSATGFLDGELKKTYFKLLDYAKENNIYVSFDPNYRDALIKDNMLAQFVEDSKEFLRYSDFTKLSDEELELITGEKNLDNGVKALHDLGVKVVTITLGSKGTYLSVNGENVIIPSIKIEQVDSTGAGDSFVGAVLKQVSDIEDKKNISMDKWKEIIAFANKVGAITCTNYGAIASMPTLAEVNLI
;
A
#
# COMPACT_ATOMS: atom_id res chain seq x y z
N MET A 1 -18.14 -8.39 -16.24
CA MET A 1 -18.21 -7.38 -15.17
C MET A 1 -16.82 -6.81 -15.00
N ASN A 2 -16.69 -5.50 -14.78
CA ASN A 2 -15.38 -4.92 -14.49
C ASN A 2 -14.90 -5.47 -13.14
N LYS A 3 -13.67 -5.97 -13.10
CA LYS A 3 -13.04 -6.45 -11.87
C LYS A 3 -12.40 -5.24 -11.18
N ASN A 4 -12.66 -5.03 -9.90
CA ASN A 4 -12.16 -3.89 -9.15
C ASN A 4 -11.12 -4.34 -8.11
N VAL A 5 -10.20 -3.44 -7.80
CA VAL A 5 -9.34 -3.54 -6.62
C VAL A 5 -9.79 -2.49 -5.62
N PHE A 6 -10.28 -2.94 -4.47
CA PHE A 6 -10.71 -2.09 -3.37
C PHE A 6 -9.52 -1.88 -2.42
N CYS A 7 -9.02 -0.65 -2.34
CA CYS A 7 -7.92 -0.26 -1.47
C CYS A 7 -8.47 0.45 -0.24
N ILE A 8 -8.28 -0.12 0.96
CA ILE A 8 -8.79 0.44 2.20
C ILE A 8 -7.69 1.05 3.05
N GLY A 9 -7.96 2.22 3.64
CA GLY A 9 -7.11 2.86 4.64
C GLY A 9 -7.03 4.38 4.52
N GLU A 10 -5.86 4.95 4.80
CA GLU A 10 -5.65 6.39 4.81
C GLU A 10 -5.46 6.98 3.41
N LEU A 11 -5.97 8.18 3.26
CA LEU A 11 -5.64 9.18 2.25
C LEU A 11 -5.38 10.46 3.01
N LEU A 12 -4.19 11.03 2.89
CA LEU A 12 -3.70 12.09 3.75
C LEU A 12 -2.88 13.15 3.00
N ILE A 13 -2.57 14.23 3.68
CA ILE A 13 -1.63 15.23 3.19
C ILE A 13 -0.24 14.95 3.77
N ASP A 14 0.75 14.75 2.90
CA ASP A 14 2.14 14.90 3.26
C ASP A 14 2.51 16.38 3.14
N MET A 15 2.77 17.03 4.28
CA MET A 15 3.22 18.41 4.36
C MET A 15 4.74 18.43 4.50
N VAL A 16 5.44 18.64 3.39
CA VAL A 16 6.89 18.51 3.30
C VAL A 16 7.55 19.87 3.45
N CYS A 17 8.43 20.03 4.44
CA CYS A 17 9.27 21.22 4.59
C CYS A 17 10.34 21.24 3.49
N VAL A 18 10.36 22.30 2.68
CA VAL A 18 11.22 22.38 1.48
C VAL A 18 12.36 23.38 1.58
N ASP A 19 12.53 24.06 2.73
CA ASP A 19 13.61 25.04 2.95
C ASP A 19 14.78 24.47 3.80
N ASN A 20 14.79 23.16 4.05
CA ASN A 20 15.82 22.43 4.81
C ASN A 20 16.08 22.97 6.24
N LYS A 21 15.05 23.55 6.86
CA LYS A 21 15.13 24.04 8.24
C LYS A 21 14.46 23.10 9.26
N GLY A 22 13.99 21.92 8.82
CA GLY A 22 13.22 20.99 9.65
C GLY A 22 11.81 21.50 9.96
N LEU A 23 11.08 20.75 10.79
CA LEU A 23 9.69 21.12 11.11
C LEU A 23 9.58 22.31 12.04
N LYS A 24 10.56 22.49 12.96
CA LYS A 24 10.52 23.54 13.99
C LYS A 24 10.72 24.94 13.43
N ASP A 25 11.72 25.08 12.56
CA ASP A 25 12.18 26.39 12.06
C ASP A 25 11.83 26.62 10.57
N GLY A 26 11.18 25.62 9.94
CA GLY A 26 10.74 25.66 8.55
C GLY A 26 9.62 26.66 8.32
N GLU A 27 9.74 27.46 7.25
CA GLU A 27 8.77 28.48 6.86
C GLU A 27 8.05 28.13 5.55
N LYS A 28 8.60 27.17 4.77
CA LYS A 28 8.05 26.80 3.46
C LYS A 28 7.69 25.32 3.43
N PHE A 29 6.44 25.06 3.14
CA PHE A 29 5.92 23.71 3.06
C PHE A 29 5.20 23.46 1.74
N GLU A 30 5.41 22.29 1.16
CA GLU A 30 4.64 21.78 0.02
C GLU A 30 3.69 20.70 0.48
N LYS A 31 2.42 20.82 0.07
CA LYS A 31 1.44 19.76 0.28
C LYS A 31 1.50 18.75 -0.85
N LYS A 32 1.53 17.47 -0.50
CA LYS A 32 1.44 16.36 -1.44
C LYS A 32 0.32 15.41 -1.01
N ALA A 33 -0.34 14.78 -1.97
CA ALA A 33 -1.26 13.70 -1.65
C ALA A 33 -0.44 12.44 -1.32
N GLY A 34 -0.78 11.79 -0.21
CA GLY A 34 -0.16 10.59 0.29
C GLY A 34 -1.18 9.61 0.87
N GLY A 35 -0.68 8.56 1.49
CA GLY A 35 -1.47 7.44 1.99
C GLY A 35 -1.24 6.20 1.13
N ALA A 36 -0.72 5.14 1.73
CA ALA A 36 -0.28 3.97 0.97
C ALA A 36 -1.42 3.30 0.19
N PRO A 37 -2.65 3.09 0.74
CA PRO A 37 -3.75 2.52 -0.04
C PRO A 37 -4.17 3.39 -1.22
N ALA A 38 -4.12 4.71 -1.06
CA ALA A 38 -4.42 5.65 -2.14
C ALA A 38 -3.34 5.64 -3.23
N ASN A 39 -2.08 5.48 -2.83
CA ASN A 39 -0.96 5.30 -3.75
C ASN A 39 -1.11 4.01 -4.58
N VAL A 40 -1.49 2.90 -3.93
CA VAL A 40 -1.78 1.63 -4.64
C VAL A 40 -2.93 1.82 -5.63
N ALA A 41 -4.03 2.45 -5.23
CA ALA A 41 -5.17 2.73 -6.11
C ALA A 41 -4.76 3.61 -7.31
N ALA A 42 -3.92 4.64 -7.07
CA ALA A 42 -3.40 5.51 -8.11
C ALA A 42 -2.53 4.75 -9.13
N SER A 43 -1.65 3.87 -8.65
CA SER A 43 -0.83 3.01 -9.52
C SER A 43 -1.71 2.11 -10.39
N ILE A 44 -2.70 1.44 -9.81
CA ILE A 44 -3.65 0.59 -10.55
C ILE A 44 -4.33 1.39 -11.67
N SER A 45 -4.86 2.58 -11.34
CA SER A 45 -5.56 3.42 -12.32
C SER A 45 -4.64 3.91 -13.42
N LYS A 46 -3.44 4.42 -13.10
CA LYS A 46 -2.45 4.86 -14.11
C LYS A 46 -2.00 3.74 -15.05
N LEU A 47 -2.04 2.49 -14.58
CA LEU A 47 -1.76 1.30 -15.37
C LEU A 47 -2.99 0.76 -16.14
N GLY A 48 -4.12 1.49 -16.13
CA GLY A 48 -5.34 1.16 -16.87
C GLY A 48 -6.22 0.11 -16.19
N GLY A 49 -6.06 -0.10 -14.88
CA GLY A 49 -6.94 -0.96 -14.07
C GLY A 49 -8.09 -0.18 -13.41
N ASN A 50 -9.01 -0.91 -12.78
CA ASN A 50 -10.12 -0.31 -12.02
C ASN A 50 -9.80 -0.38 -10.52
N ALA A 51 -9.76 0.78 -9.88
CA ALA A 51 -9.55 0.90 -8.44
C ALA A 51 -10.71 1.62 -7.76
N ALA A 52 -11.01 1.23 -6.53
CA ALA A 52 -11.92 1.92 -5.63
C ALA A 52 -11.20 2.21 -4.30
N PHE A 53 -11.39 3.40 -3.78
CA PHE A 53 -10.82 3.79 -2.49
C PHE A 53 -11.86 3.73 -1.37
N LEU A 54 -11.52 3.03 -0.30
CA LEU A 54 -12.32 2.87 0.91
C LEU A 54 -11.62 3.58 2.07
N GLY A 55 -12.13 4.76 2.48
CA GLY A 55 -11.50 5.53 3.54
C GLY A 55 -12.26 6.81 3.86
N GLN A 56 -11.73 7.58 4.80
CA GLN A 56 -12.32 8.84 5.20
C GLN A 56 -11.27 9.95 5.22
N VAL A 57 -11.66 11.11 4.69
CA VAL A 57 -10.92 12.37 4.74
C VAL A 57 -11.77 13.44 5.44
N GLY A 58 -11.18 14.58 5.76
CA GLY A 58 -11.92 15.71 6.30
C GLY A 58 -12.88 16.34 5.29
N ASP A 59 -13.93 17.00 5.78
CA ASP A 59 -14.80 17.90 5.00
C ASP A 59 -14.18 19.29 4.83
N ASP A 60 -12.86 19.36 4.89
CA ASP A 60 -12.03 20.57 4.76
C ASP A 60 -11.44 20.70 3.34
N PHE A 61 -10.66 21.76 3.11
CA PHE A 61 -10.02 22.01 1.82
C PHE A 61 -8.98 20.95 1.42
N PHE A 62 -8.35 20.29 2.40
CA PHE A 62 -7.39 19.24 2.14
C PHE A 62 -8.10 17.95 1.71
N GLY A 63 -9.20 17.58 2.38
CA GLY A 63 -10.01 16.43 1.98
C GLY A 63 -10.58 16.60 0.58
N LYS A 64 -11.13 17.77 0.24
CA LYS A 64 -11.61 18.08 -1.12
C LYS A 64 -10.51 17.97 -2.16
N PHE A 65 -9.30 18.47 -1.87
CA PHE A 65 -8.14 18.34 -2.74
C PHE A 65 -7.78 16.87 -2.99
N LEU A 66 -7.75 16.06 -1.93
CA LEU A 66 -7.40 14.65 -2.01
C LEU A 66 -8.43 13.84 -2.81
N VAL A 67 -9.73 14.03 -2.54
CA VAL A 67 -10.80 13.36 -3.27
C VAL A 67 -10.79 13.77 -4.75
N GLN A 68 -10.49 15.04 -5.06
CA GLN A 68 -10.37 15.49 -6.45
C GLN A 68 -9.24 14.77 -7.19
N ILE A 69 -8.07 14.56 -6.56
CA ILE A 69 -6.97 13.78 -7.15
C ILE A 69 -7.42 12.36 -7.49
N LEU A 70 -8.15 11.69 -6.59
CA LEU A 70 -8.66 10.35 -6.89
C LEU A 70 -9.63 10.35 -8.08
N LYS A 71 -10.52 11.34 -8.15
CA LYS A 71 -11.46 11.51 -9.26
C LYS A 71 -10.76 11.79 -10.60
N ASP A 72 -9.73 12.64 -10.58
CA ASP A 72 -8.93 12.97 -11.78
C ASP A 72 -8.17 11.73 -12.31
N LEU A 73 -7.86 10.80 -11.42
CA LEU A 73 -7.29 9.49 -11.76
C LEU A 73 -8.35 8.41 -12.08
N ASN A 74 -9.63 8.74 -12.19
CA ASN A 74 -10.73 7.81 -12.40
C ASN A 74 -10.82 6.68 -11.36
N ILE A 75 -10.39 6.94 -10.12
CA ILE A 75 -10.56 6.02 -8.99
C ILE A 75 -11.99 6.19 -8.45
N ASN A 76 -12.69 5.08 -8.26
CA ASN A 76 -14.03 5.12 -7.69
C ASN A 76 -13.97 5.58 -6.21
N THR A 77 -14.70 6.64 -5.89
CA THR A 77 -14.79 7.26 -4.55
C THR A 77 -16.19 7.13 -3.92
N ASP A 78 -17.07 6.27 -4.45
CA ASP A 78 -18.45 6.11 -3.94
C ASP A 78 -18.52 5.73 -2.46
N MET A 79 -17.50 5.06 -1.95
CA MET A 79 -17.38 4.63 -0.55
C MET A 79 -16.34 5.44 0.23
N THR A 80 -15.89 6.58 -0.33
CA THR A 80 -15.03 7.54 0.37
C THR A 80 -15.90 8.51 1.15
N VAL A 81 -15.59 8.71 2.43
CA VAL A 81 -16.35 9.62 3.32
C VAL A 81 -15.58 10.93 3.49
N GLU A 82 -16.30 12.04 3.33
CA GLU A 82 -15.78 13.39 3.62
C GLU A 82 -16.41 13.87 4.93
N LYS A 83 -15.67 13.78 6.04
CA LYS A 83 -16.16 14.19 7.37
C LYS A 83 -15.00 14.39 8.35
N GLY A 84 -15.09 15.42 9.19
CA GLY A 84 -14.09 15.71 10.23
C GLY A 84 -12.89 16.47 9.69
N SER A 85 -11.69 16.19 10.19
CA SER A 85 -10.43 16.84 9.79
C SER A 85 -9.55 15.90 8.99
N THR A 86 -8.92 16.38 7.93
CA THR A 86 -7.99 15.58 7.12
C THR A 86 -6.74 15.24 7.91
N THR A 87 -6.31 13.97 7.84
CA THR A 87 -5.05 13.50 8.40
C THR A 87 -3.86 14.13 7.69
N MET A 88 -2.83 14.52 8.44
CA MET A 88 -1.60 15.10 7.91
C MET A 88 -0.37 14.42 8.48
N ALA A 89 0.60 14.15 7.63
CA ALA A 89 1.96 13.81 7.99
C ALA A 89 2.86 15.04 7.71
N LEU A 90 3.55 15.50 8.73
CA LEU A 90 4.51 16.60 8.64
C LEU A 90 5.90 16.00 8.51
N VAL A 91 6.60 16.32 7.44
CA VAL A 91 7.92 15.78 7.12
C VAL A 91 8.90 16.91 6.89
N GLY A 92 10.04 16.86 7.57
CA GLY A 92 11.11 17.83 7.39
C GLY A 92 12.48 17.18 7.46
N ILE A 93 13.46 17.82 6.80
CA ILE A 93 14.88 17.51 6.96
C ILE A 93 15.52 18.81 7.43
N ASP A 94 16.24 18.75 8.54
CA ASP A 94 16.94 19.94 9.05
C ASP A 94 18.29 20.17 8.37
N ALA A 95 18.96 21.26 8.74
CA ALA A 95 20.26 21.63 8.17
C ALA A 95 21.37 20.59 8.43
N ASN A 96 21.20 19.69 9.40
CA ASN A 96 22.13 18.61 9.72
C ASN A 96 21.80 17.31 8.97
N GLY A 97 20.70 17.27 8.21
CA GLY A 97 20.20 16.10 7.53
C GLY A 97 19.33 15.19 8.42
N GLU A 98 18.98 15.62 9.64
CA GLU A 98 18.09 14.89 10.51
C GLU A 98 16.65 14.97 10.04
N ARG A 99 16.00 13.81 9.94
CA ARG A 99 14.58 13.73 9.57
C ARG A 99 13.71 14.00 10.78
N ASN A 100 12.78 14.94 10.62
CA ASN A 100 11.73 15.21 11.58
C ASN A 100 10.40 14.70 11.00
N PHE A 101 9.59 14.10 11.84
CA PHE A 101 8.27 13.61 11.47
C PHE A 101 7.29 13.90 12.59
N ASP A 102 6.11 14.39 12.22
CA ASP A 102 4.97 14.50 13.13
C ASP A 102 3.70 14.04 12.41
N PHE A 103 2.77 13.46 13.14
CA PHE A 103 1.58 12.87 12.57
C PHE A 103 0.33 13.36 13.28
N LEU A 104 -0.46 14.13 12.54
CA LEU A 104 -1.74 14.67 13.00
C LEU A 104 -2.86 13.79 12.45
N ARG A 105 -3.18 12.74 13.20
CA ARG A 105 -4.25 11.83 12.83
C ARG A 105 -5.60 12.54 12.86
N GLY A 106 -6.28 12.48 11.73
CA GLY A 106 -7.63 13.01 11.56
C GLY A 106 -8.65 11.89 11.39
N SER A 107 -9.58 12.13 10.51
CA SER A 107 -10.78 11.30 10.33
C SER A 107 -10.55 9.97 9.63
N ASP A 108 -9.35 9.68 9.10
CA ASP A 108 -9.04 8.34 8.56
C ASP A 108 -9.33 7.25 9.58
N GLY A 109 -8.99 7.50 10.85
CA GLY A 109 -9.25 6.58 11.96
C GLY A 109 -10.71 6.31 12.29
N GLU A 110 -11.63 7.12 11.77
CA GLU A 110 -13.08 7.04 12.03
C GLU A 110 -13.86 6.29 10.94
N TYR A 111 -13.18 5.83 9.87
CA TYR A 111 -13.85 5.13 8.77
C TYR A 111 -14.51 3.84 9.24
N SER A 112 -15.83 3.77 9.09
CA SER A 112 -16.66 2.68 9.60
C SER A 112 -17.04 1.69 8.52
N PHE A 113 -17.15 0.40 8.87
CA PHE A 113 -17.64 -0.67 8.00
C PHE A 113 -19.04 -0.38 7.42
N ASN A 114 -19.86 0.40 8.15
CA ASN A 114 -21.19 0.80 7.69
C ASN A 114 -21.17 1.71 6.43
N ASN A 115 -20.02 2.29 6.10
CA ASN A 115 -19.83 3.08 4.88
C ASN A 115 -19.48 2.22 3.66
N ILE A 116 -19.29 0.92 3.85
CA ILE A 116 -18.94 -0.02 2.79
C ILE A 116 -20.24 -0.68 2.28
N ASP A 117 -20.58 -0.41 1.02
CA ASP A 117 -21.63 -1.15 0.32
C ASP A 117 -21.07 -2.49 -0.16
N THR A 118 -21.16 -3.50 0.71
CA THR A 118 -20.63 -4.83 0.43
C THR A 118 -21.30 -5.52 -0.76
N SER A 119 -22.51 -5.09 -1.18
CA SER A 119 -23.17 -5.63 -2.38
C SER A 119 -22.41 -5.32 -3.67
N LYS A 120 -21.52 -4.32 -3.65
CA LYS A 120 -20.65 -3.93 -4.77
C LYS A 120 -19.32 -4.70 -4.79
N ILE A 121 -19.03 -5.52 -3.77
CA ILE A 121 -17.77 -6.27 -3.65
C ILE A 121 -18.08 -7.76 -3.81
N THR A 122 -17.50 -8.39 -4.82
CA THR A 122 -17.80 -9.77 -5.23
C THR A 122 -16.56 -10.65 -5.24
N GLY A 123 -16.73 -11.96 -5.32
CA GLY A 123 -15.61 -12.92 -5.45
C GLY A 123 -14.70 -12.69 -6.68
N ASN A 124 -15.13 -11.86 -7.64
CA ASN A 124 -14.31 -11.48 -8.79
C ASN A 124 -13.35 -10.32 -8.52
N ASP A 125 -13.52 -9.64 -7.39
CA ASP A 125 -12.75 -8.47 -7.03
C ASP A 125 -11.53 -8.84 -6.18
N VAL A 126 -10.74 -7.82 -5.83
CA VAL A 126 -9.59 -7.92 -4.93
C VAL A 126 -9.79 -6.89 -3.81
N ILE A 127 -9.50 -7.25 -2.57
CA ILE A 127 -9.39 -6.31 -1.47
C ILE A 127 -7.92 -6.22 -1.05
N HIS A 128 -7.41 -5.00 -1.05
CA HIS A 128 -6.06 -4.69 -0.62
C HIS A 128 -6.05 -3.98 0.73
N PHE A 129 -5.40 -4.60 1.71
CA PHE A 129 -5.11 -4.06 3.03
C PHE A 129 -3.64 -3.65 3.10
N GLY A 130 -3.35 -2.36 2.98
CA GLY A 130 -1.97 -1.85 2.92
C GLY A 130 -1.77 -0.53 3.66
N SER A 131 -2.64 -0.22 4.62
CA SER A 131 -2.63 1.05 5.34
C SER A 131 -1.60 1.09 6.45
N ALA A 132 -0.80 2.15 6.48
CA ALA A 132 0.10 2.45 7.60
C ALA A 132 -0.65 2.80 8.90
N THR A 133 -1.91 3.21 8.80
CA THR A 133 -2.76 3.55 9.97
C THR A 133 -3.79 2.49 10.30
N GLY A 134 -3.89 1.43 9.51
CA GLY A 134 -4.94 0.41 9.60
C GLY A 134 -4.99 -0.33 10.94
N PHE A 135 -3.85 -0.49 11.60
CA PHE A 135 -3.75 -1.13 12.92
C PHE A 135 -3.64 -0.16 14.08
N LEU A 136 -3.67 1.16 13.83
CA LEU A 136 -3.79 2.13 14.91
C LEU A 136 -5.20 2.07 15.52
N ASP A 137 -5.31 2.32 16.82
CA ASP A 137 -6.61 2.30 17.50
C ASP A 137 -7.62 3.24 16.84
N GLY A 138 -8.86 2.78 16.71
CA GLY A 138 -9.95 3.54 16.10
C GLY A 138 -10.97 2.65 15.39
N GLU A 139 -11.92 3.30 14.72
CA GLU A 139 -12.96 2.58 13.97
C GLU A 139 -12.42 1.92 12.69
N LEU A 140 -11.37 2.52 12.06
CA LEU A 140 -10.71 1.94 10.91
C LEU A 140 -10.15 0.55 11.22
N LYS A 141 -9.49 0.34 12.36
CA LYS A 141 -8.98 -0.98 12.77
C LYS A 141 -10.10 -2.01 12.85
N LYS A 142 -11.23 -1.67 13.46
CA LYS A 142 -12.41 -2.55 13.52
C LYS A 142 -12.97 -2.84 12.13
N THR A 143 -12.96 -1.85 11.26
CA THR A 143 -13.40 -1.98 9.86
C THR A 143 -12.50 -2.91 9.07
N TYR A 144 -11.19 -2.84 9.29
CA TYR A 144 -10.21 -3.76 8.71
C TYR A 144 -10.56 -5.22 9.01
N PHE A 145 -10.76 -5.56 10.29
CA PHE A 145 -11.10 -6.93 10.69
C PHE A 145 -12.46 -7.38 10.12
N LYS A 146 -13.48 -6.54 10.20
CA LYS A 146 -14.81 -6.85 9.63
C LYS A 146 -14.76 -7.08 8.13
N LEU A 147 -13.97 -6.26 7.40
CA LEU A 147 -13.81 -6.41 5.95
C LEU A 147 -12.99 -7.66 5.60
N LEU A 148 -12.00 -8.02 6.42
CA LEU A 148 -11.28 -9.29 6.28
C LEU A 148 -12.21 -10.47 6.47
N ASP A 149 -13.08 -10.46 7.50
CA ASP A 149 -14.07 -11.53 7.73
C ASP A 149 -15.06 -11.63 6.55
N TYR A 150 -15.55 -10.49 6.06
CA TYR A 150 -16.37 -10.46 4.85
C TYR A 150 -15.64 -11.06 3.63
N ALA A 151 -14.37 -10.75 3.44
CA ALA A 151 -13.57 -11.30 2.34
C ALA A 151 -13.44 -12.83 2.44
N LYS A 152 -13.21 -13.36 3.65
CA LYS A 152 -13.16 -14.81 3.92
C LYS A 152 -14.47 -15.49 3.57
N GLU A 153 -15.58 -15.00 4.10
CA GLU A 153 -16.91 -15.57 3.92
C GLU A 153 -17.36 -15.60 2.45
N ASN A 154 -16.91 -14.63 1.66
CA ASN A 154 -17.28 -14.47 0.25
C ASN A 154 -16.18 -14.92 -0.74
N ASN A 155 -15.12 -15.58 -0.23
CA ASN A 155 -14.00 -16.10 -1.03
C ASN A 155 -13.34 -15.04 -1.94
N ILE A 156 -13.26 -13.78 -1.49
CA ILE A 156 -12.67 -12.66 -2.21
C ILE A 156 -11.14 -12.78 -2.12
N TYR A 157 -10.44 -12.38 -3.17
CA TYR A 157 -8.98 -12.35 -3.19
C TYR A 157 -8.45 -11.27 -2.25
N VAL A 158 -7.60 -11.66 -1.29
CA VAL A 158 -7.02 -10.77 -0.29
C VAL A 158 -5.55 -10.50 -0.60
N SER A 159 -5.20 -9.23 -0.69
CA SER A 159 -3.83 -8.74 -0.75
C SER A 159 -3.49 -7.98 0.53
N PHE A 160 -2.33 -8.24 1.10
CA PHE A 160 -1.88 -7.59 2.32
C PHE A 160 -0.43 -7.08 2.22
N ASP A 161 -0.22 -5.85 2.67
CA ASP A 161 1.07 -5.22 2.91
C ASP A 161 1.06 -4.67 4.35
N PRO A 162 1.88 -5.16 5.28
CA PRO A 162 1.93 -4.67 6.65
C PRO A 162 2.18 -3.18 6.75
N ASN A 163 2.96 -2.66 5.82
CA ASN A 163 3.28 -1.24 5.65
C ASN A 163 3.70 -0.59 6.97
N TYR A 164 4.60 -1.27 7.70
CA TYR A 164 5.10 -0.84 9.00
C TYR A 164 5.73 0.54 8.95
N ARG A 165 5.41 1.36 9.93
CA ARG A 165 6.02 2.68 10.14
C ARG A 165 6.38 2.85 11.61
N ASP A 166 7.67 2.86 11.92
CA ASP A 166 8.22 3.05 13.26
C ASP A 166 7.76 4.38 13.91
N ALA A 167 7.59 5.41 13.09
CA ALA A 167 7.06 6.68 13.54
C ALA A 167 5.62 6.60 14.09
N LEU A 168 4.81 5.64 13.61
CA LEU A 168 3.40 5.45 14.00
C LEU A 168 3.23 4.33 15.03
N ILE A 169 3.93 3.23 14.86
CA ILE A 169 3.84 2.05 15.74
C ILE A 169 4.91 2.16 16.82
N LYS A 170 4.52 2.60 18.01
CA LYS A 170 5.43 2.73 19.14
C LYS A 170 5.73 1.37 19.78
N ASP A 171 6.81 1.26 20.56
CA ASP A 171 7.30 0.02 21.17
C ASP A 171 6.20 -0.77 21.89
N ASN A 172 5.33 -0.08 22.62
CA ASN A 172 4.21 -0.68 23.35
C ASN A 172 3.09 -1.23 22.44
N MET A 173 3.08 -0.87 21.16
CA MET A 173 2.10 -1.32 20.15
C MET A 173 2.67 -2.42 19.26
N LEU A 174 4.01 -2.61 19.26
CA LEU A 174 4.69 -3.47 18.30
C LEU A 174 4.22 -4.93 18.37
N ALA A 175 4.10 -5.48 19.57
CA ALA A 175 3.62 -6.86 19.74
C ALA A 175 2.21 -7.07 19.19
N GLN A 176 1.31 -6.10 19.40
CA GLN A 176 -0.04 -6.17 18.85
C GLN A 176 -0.05 -6.00 17.33
N PHE A 177 0.78 -5.11 16.78
CA PHE A 177 0.94 -4.94 15.33
C PHE A 177 1.40 -6.24 14.67
N VAL A 178 2.34 -6.96 15.27
CA VAL A 178 2.83 -8.26 14.76
C VAL A 178 1.70 -9.29 14.77
N GLU A 179 0.93 -9.40 15.85
CA GLU A 179 -0.18 -10.37 15.92
C GLU A 179 -1.32 -10.02 14.97
N ASP A 180 -1.70 -8.74 14.85
CA ASP A 180 -2.67 -8.26 13.88
C ASP A 180 -2.20 -8.56 12.44
N SER A 181 -0.92 -8.31 12.15
CA SER A 181 -0.32 -8.63 10.84
C SER A 181 -0.38 -10.13 10.53
N LYS A 182 -0.06 -10.99 11.51
CA LYS A 182 -0.16 -12.45 11.33
C LYS A 182 -1.58 -12.91 11.06
N GLU A 183 -2.59 -12.27 11.67
CA GLU A 183 -3.99 -12.59 11.37
C GLU A 183 -4.34 -12.28 9.92
N PHE A 184 -3.90 -11.13 9.37
CA PHE A 184 -4.12 -10.79 7.97
C PHE A 184 -3.33 -11.71 7.03
N LEU A 185 -2.09 -12.04 7.38
CA LEU A 185 -1.25 -12.97 6.61
C LEU A 185 -1.89 -14.35 6.45
N ARG A 186 -2.54 -14.90 7.48
CA ARG A 186 -3.22 -16.21 7.42
C ARG A 186 -4.25 -16.31 6.31
N TYR A 187 -4.83 -15.19 5.91
CA TYR A 187 -5.91 -15.15 4.90
C TYR A 187 -5.50 -14.47 3.61
N SER A 188 -4.23 -14.07 3.48
CA SER A 188 -3.72 -13.41 2.28
C SER A 188 -3.44 -14.39 1.16
N ASP A 189 -4.01 -14.13 -0.01
CA ASP A 189 -3.64 -14.81 -1.25
C ASP A 189 -2.31 -14.29 -1.80
N PHE A 190 -2.03 -13.00 -1.59
CA PHE A 190 -0.79 -12.32 -1.97
C PHE A 190 -0.32 -11.38 -0.86
N THR A 191 0.96 -11.38 -0.55
CA THR A 191 1.55 -10.40 0.36
C THR A 191 2.86 -9.84 -0.17
N LYS A 192 3.07 -8.55 0.11
CA LYS A 192 4.36 -7.89 -0.07
C LYS A 192 4.88 -7.44 1.27
N LEU A 193 6.14 -7.71 1.54
CA LEU A 193 6.87 -7.18 2.69
C LEU A 193 8.22 -6.61 2.23
N SER A 194 8.81 -5.74 3.04
CA SER A 194 10.24 -5.49 3.02
C SER A 194 10.99 -6.59 3.78
N ASP A 195 12.30 -6.67 3.63
CA ASP A 195 13.15 -7.57 4.41
C ASP A 195 13.10 -7.24 5.92
N GLU A 196 13.01 -5.96 6.28
CA GLU A 196 12.82 -5.50 7.66
C GLU A 196 11.46 -5.95 8.24
N GLU A 197 10.38 -5.82 7.47
CA GLU A 197 9.04 -6.29 7.87
C GLU A 197 8.99 -7.82 8.03
N LEU A 198 9.69 -8.55 7.15
CA LEU A 198 9.83 -10.01 7.28
C LEU A 198 10.46 -10.39 8.60
N GLU A 199 11.62 -9.79 8.95
CA GLU A 199 12.30 -10.02 10.22
C GLU A 199 11.41 -9.63 11.40
N LEU A 200 10.76 -8.48 11.33
CA LEU A 200 9.88 -7.97 12.39
C LEU A 200 8.72 -8.94 12.71
N ILE A 201 8.08 -9.48 11.68
CA ILE A 201 6.87 -10.30 11.84
C ILE A 201 7.20 -11.75 12.17
N THR A 202 8.28 -12.29 11.57
CA THR A 202 8.62 -13.71 11.71
C THR A 202 9.71 -13.98 12.75
N GLY A 203 10.53 -12.99 13.09
CA GLY A 203 11.74 -13.14 13.90
C GLY A 203 12.92 -13.74 13.13
N GLU A 204 12.77 -14.00 11.82
CA GLU A 204 13.75 -14.68 10.99
C GLU A 204 14.51 -13.68 10.11
N LYS A 205 15.84 -13.64 10.21
CA LYS A 205 16.72 -12.81 9.36
C LYS A 205 17.01 -13.42 8.00
N ASN A 206 16.95 -14.75 7.91
CA ASN A 206 17.15 -15.46 6.67
C ASN A 206 15.88 -15.44 5.83
N LEU A 207 15.98 -14.99 4.56
CA LEU A 207 14.83 -14.87 3.68
C LEU A 207 14.07 -16.18 3.50
N ASP A 208 14.78 -17.30 3.29
CA ASP A 208 14.13 -18.61 3.06
C ASP A 208 13.35 -19.07 4.30
N ASN A 209 13.92 -18.90 5.50
CA ASN A 209 13.26 -19.25 6.75
C ASN A 209 12.05 -18.35 7.02
N GLY A 210 12.20 -17.03 6.84
CA GLY A 210 11.12 -16.07 7.03
C GLY A 210 9.96 -16.30 6.05
N VAL A 211 10.26 -16.52 4.77
CA VAL A 211 9.25 -16.85 3.76
C VAL A 211 8.57 -18.18 4.06
N LYS A 212 9.33 -19.19 4.50
CA LYS A 212 8.74 -20.46 4.95
C LYS A 212 7.77 -20.24 6.12
N ALA A 213 8.14 -19.41 7.09
CA ALA A 213 7.25 -19.09 8.22
C ALA A 213 5.95 -18.41 7.75
N LEU A 214 6.00 -17.54 6.73
CA LEU A 214 4.81 -16.92 6.13
C LEU A 214 3.92 -17.96 5.42
N HIS A 215 4.51 -18.91 4.69
CA HIS A 215 3.74 -20.02 4.09
C HIS A 215 3.12 -20.93 5.15
N ASP A 216 3.84 -21.20 6.24
CA ASP A 216 3.32 -21.99 7.37
C ASP A 216 2.13 -21.28 8.07
N LEU A 217 2.05 -19.93 7.99
CA LEU A 217 0.87 -19.17 8.42
C LEU A 217 -0.33 -19.31 7.45
N GLY A 218 -0.10 -19.63 6.19
CA GLY A 218 -1.15 -19.78 5.18
C GLY A 218 -1.04 -18.91 3.95
N VAL A 219 -0.06 -17.98 3.89
CA VAL A 219 0.15 -17.11 2.71
C VAL A 219 0.51 -17.95 1.50
N LYS A 220 -0.17 -17.73 0.36
CA LYS A 220 0.07 -18.50 -0.87
C LYS A 220 1.19 -17.92 -1.71
N VAL A 221 1.23 -16.61 -1.85
CA VAL A 221 2.22 -15.90 -2.65
C VAL A 221 2.87 -14.81 -1.81
N VAL A 222 4.17 -14.94 -1.61
CA VAL A 222 5.01 -14.03 -0.83
C VAL A 222 5.96 -13.28 -1.74
N THR A 223 6.02 -11.96 -1.59
CA THR A 223 7.04 -11.12 -2.22
C THR A 223 7.78 -10.32 -1.17
N ILE A 224 9.13 -10.41 -1.19
CA ILE A 224 9.99 -9.57 -0.36
C ILE A 224 10.75 -8.61 -1.28
N THR A 225 10.48 -7.32 -1.12
CA THR A 225 11.17 -6.29 -1.90
C THR A 225 12.57 -6.04 -1.33
N LEU A 226 13.59 -6.09 -2.21
CA LEU A 226 15.02 -5.98 -1.87
C LEU A 226 15.65 -4.73 -2.49
N GLY A 227 14.86 -3.67 -2.70
CA GLY A 227 15.29 -2.43 -3.35
C GLY A 227 15.86 -2.66 -4.75
N SER A 228 17.05 -2.15 -5.02
CA SER A 228 17.71 -2.28 -6.34
C SER A 228 18.05 -3.71 -6.75
N LYS A 229 18.04 -4.65 -5.81
CA LYS A 229 18.28 -6.08 -6.11
C LYS A 229 17.05 -6.77 -6.72
N GLY A 230 15.88 -6.12 -6.65
CA GLY A 230 14.62 -6.66 -7.15
C GLY A 230 13.75 -7.26 -6.06
N THR A 231 13.07 -8.36 -6.36
CA THR A 231 12.08 -8.97 -5.48
C THR A 231 12.33 -10.47 -5.34
N TYR A 232 12.38 -10.95 -4.11
CA TYR A 232 12.30 -12.37 -3.80
C TYR A 232 10.83 -12.80 -3.89
N LEU A 233 10.53 -13.66 -4.82
CA LEU A 233 9.21 -14.23 -5.06
C LEU A 233 9.16 -15.66 -4.54
N SER A 234 8.12 -16.00 -3.80
CA SER A 234 7.82 -17.37 -3.40
C SER A 234 6.36 -17.72 -3.69
N VAL A 235 6.14 -18.82 -4.39
CA VAL A 235 4.82 -19.36 -4.73
C VAL A 235 4.76 -20.82 -4.30
N ASN A 236 3.93 -21.14 -3.31
CA ASN A 236 3.81 -22.49 -2.79
C ASN A 236 5.15 -23.15 -2.40
N GLY A 237 6.12 -22.34 -1.93
CA GLY A 237 7.44 -22.80 -1.51
C GLY A 237 8.49 -22.91 -2.63
N GLU A 238 8.13 -22.63 -3.88
CA GLU A 238 9.09 -22.44 -4.97
C GLU A 238 9.59 -20.99 -4.97
N ASN A 239 10.91 -20.77 -4.88
CA ASN A 239 11.51 -19.46 -4.64
C ASN A 239 12.38 -19.01 -5.81
N VAL A 240 12.33 -17.70 -6.14
CA VAL A 240 13.22 -17.09 -7.14
C VAL A 240 13.41 -15.61 -6.85
N ILE A 241 14.57 -15.05 -7.18
CA ILE A 241 14.80 -13.61 -7.21
C ILE A 241 14.53 -13.08 -8.61
N ILE A 242 13.60 -12.14 -8.73
CA ILE A 242 13.32 -11.42 -9.96
C ILE A 242 14.06 -10.08 -9.90
N PRO A 243 15.04 -9.83 -10.77
CA PRO A 243 15.85 -8.62 -10.71
C PRO A 243 15.03 -7.36 -11.04
N SER A 244 15.43 -6.23 -10.47
CA SER A 244 14.92 -4.91 -10.86
C SER A 244 15.71 -4.37 -12.07
N ILE A 245 15.15 -3.32 -12.70
CA ILE A 245 15.87 -2.55 -13.71
C ILE A 245 16.80 -1.52 -13.05
N LYS A 246 17.88 -1.16 -13.74
CA LYS A 246 18.79 -0.10 -13.27
C LYS A 246 18.19 1.26 -13.58
N ILE A 247 18.15 2.12 -12.58
CA ILE A 247 17.69 3.51 -12.68
C ILE A 247 18.63 4.43 -11.90
N GLU A 248 18.54 5.72 -12.16
CA GLU A 248 19.08 6.76 -11.29
C GLU A 248 18.00 7.16 -10.29
N GLN A 249 18.19 6.78 -9.02
CA GLN A 249 17.20 7.00 -7.98
C GLN A 249 17.22 8.46 -7.51
N VAL A 250 16.05 9.08 -7.50
CA VAL A 250 15.78 10.44 -6.99
C VAL A 250 15.05 10.37 -5.65
N ASP A 251 13.92 9.63 -5.59
CA ASP A 251 13.09 9.50 -4.39
C ASP A 251 12.43 8.11 -4.39
N SER A 252 12.45 7.38 -3.27
CA SER A 252 11.84 6.04 -3.16
C SER A 252 10.39 6.07 -2.65
N THR A 253 9.84 7.25 -2.40
CA THR A 253 8.47 7.41 -1.88
C THR A 253 7.45 6.80 -2.85
N GLY A 254 6.62 5.91 -2.36
CA GLY A 254 5.58 5.24 -3.14
C GLY A 254 6.07 4.12 -4.06
N ALA A 255 7.36 3.76 -4.06
CA ALA A 255 7.89 2.66 -4.88
C ALA A 255 7.25 1.31 -4.52
N GLY A 256 7.13 1.01 -3.22
CA GLY A 256 6.45 -0.19 -2.74
C GLY A 256 4.96 -0.21 -3.11
N ASP A 257 4.29 0.92 -2.94
CA ASP A 257 2.86 1.05 -3.27
C ASP A 257 2.63 0.88 -4.78
N SER A 258 3.49 1.48 -5.61
CA SER A 258 3.40 1.35 -7.07
C SER A 258 3.71 -0.08 -7.54
N PHE A 259 4.65 -0.77 -6.90
CA PHE A 259 4.89 -2.19 -7.12
C PHE A 259 3.64 -3.03 -6.79
N VAL A 260 3.04 -2.84 -5.62
CA VAL A 260 1.80 -3.55 -5.25
C VAL A 260 0.68 -3.23 -6.22
N GLY A 261 0.48 -1.95 -6.58
CA GLY A 261 -0.53 -1.55 -7.56
C GLY A 261 -0.35 -2.23 -8.92
N ALA A 262 0.90 -2.36 -9.38
CA ALA A 262 1.23 -3.05 -10.63
C ALA A 262 0.93 -4.56 -10.57
N VAL A 263 1.22 -5.22 -9.43
CA VAL A 263 0.86 -6.62 -9.20
C VAL A 263 -0.66 -6.78 -9.23
N LEU A 264 -1.39 -5.97 -8.44
CA LEU A 264 -2.84 -6.11 -8.28
C LEU A 264 -3.61 -5.79 -9.55
N LYS A 265 -3.13 -4.84 -10.36
CA LYS A 265 -3.68 -4.58 -11.69
C LYS A 265 -3.61 -5.83 -12.57
N GLN A 266 -2.47 -6.51 -12.64
CA GLN A 266 -2.34 -7.70 -13.46
C GLN A 266 -3.12 -8.90 -12.90
N VAL A 267 -3.09 -9.09 -11.57
CA VAL A 267 -3.85 -10.14 -10.89
C VAL A 267 -5.36 -9.95 -11.10
N SER A 268 -5.85 -8.71 -11.04
CA SER A 268 -7.28 -8.43 -11.26
C SER A 268 -7.77 -8.80 -12.66
N ASP A 269 -6.92 -8.75 -13.68
CA ASP A 269 -7.25 -9.15 -15.05
C ASP A 269 -7.40 -10.67 -15.23
N ILE A 270 -6.79 -11.46 -14.35
CA ILE A 270 -6.81 -12.93 -14.42
C ILE A 270 -8.15 -13.46 -13.85
N GLU A 271 -8.76 -14.43 -14.53
CA GLU A 271 -10.01 -15.04 -14.05
C GLU A 271 -9.76 -15.92 -12.81
N ASP A 272 -8.83 -16.87 -12.91
CA ASP A 272 -8.46 -17.74 -11.82
C ASP A 272 -7.23 -17.19 -11.06
N LYS A 273 -7.46 -16.11 -10.30
CA LYS A 273 -6.40 -15.39 -9.58
C LYS A 273 -5.74 -16.24 -8.48
N LYS A 274 -6.41 -17.28 -7.99
CA LYS A 274 -5.89 -18.13 -6.90
C LYS A 274 -4.98 -19.25 -7.40
N ASN A 275 -4.95 -19.50 -8.72
CA ASN A 275 -4.16 -20.56 -9.36
C ASN A 275 -3.22 -20.04 -10.46
N ILE A 276 -2.56 -18.93 -10.21
CA ILE A 276 -1.59 -18.34 -11.12
C ILE A 276 -0.29 -19.17 -11.08
N SER A 277 0.22 -19.57 -12.26
CA SER A 277 1.45 -20.34 -12.35
C SER A 277 2.69 -19.54 -11.94
N MET A 278 3.75 -20.22 -11.50
CA MET A 278 5.03 -19.59 -11.16
C MET A 278 5.59 -18.76 -12.29
N ASP A 279 5.53 -19.25 -13.54
CA ASP A 279 6.04 -18.49 -14.69
C ASP A 279 5.23 -17.21 -14.93
N LYS A 280 3.91 -17.25 -14.75
CA LYS A 280 3.10 -16.05 -14.85
C LYS A 280 3.38 -15.09 -13.70
N TRP A 281 3.63 -15.58 -12.48
CA TRP A 281 4.07 -14.75 -11.38
C TRP A 281 5.42 -14.06 -11.65
N LYS A 282 6.40 -14.75 -12.27
CA LYS A 282 7.67 -14.13 -12.69
C LYS A 282 7.46 -12.95 -13.62
N GLU A 283 6.55 -13.06 -14.60
CA GLU A 283 6.19 -11.97 -15.51
C GLU A 283 5.56 -10.79 -14.75
N ILE A 284 4.60 -11.07 -13.87
CA ILE A 284 3.91 -10.06 -13.05
C ILE A 284 4.92 -9.29 -12.19
N ILE A 285 5.81 -10.00 -11.51
CA ILE A 285 6.80 -9.38 -10.61
C ILE A 285 7.87 -8.61 -11.38
N ALA A 286 8.30 -9.10 -12.55
CA ALA A 286 9.23 -8.35 -13.41
C ALA A 286 8.62 -7.02 -13.87
N PHE A 287 7.34 -7.01 -14.26
CA PHE A 287 6.62 -5.80 -14.60
C PHE A 287 6.48 -4.87 -13.36
N ALA A 288 6.12 -5.41 -12.20
CA ALA A 288 5.97 -4.63 -10.97
C ALA A 288 7.30 -4.01 -10.51
N ASN A 289 8.43 -4.74 -10.61
CA ASN A 289 9.76 -4.21 -10.35
C ASN A 289 10.07 -3.01 -11.25
N LYS A 290 9.70 -3.09 -12.53
CA LYS A 290 9.89 -2.01 -13.50
C LYS A 290 9.07 -0.77 -13.12
N VAL A 291 7.79 -0.94 -12.73
CA VAL A 291 6.92 0.16 -12.27
C VAL A 291 7.49 0.81 -11.01
N GLY A 292 7.88 0.02 -10.00
CA GLY A 292 8.49 0.52 -8.77
C GLY A 292 9.79 1.28 -9.03
N ALA A 293 10.65 0.77 -9.93
CA ALA A 293 11.90 1.44 -10.30
C ALA A 293 11.63 2.79 -11.01
N ILE A 294 10.72 2.85 -11.97
CA ILE A 294 10.37 4.10 -12.65
C ILE A 294 9.83 5.13 -11.65
N THR A 295 8.99 4.71 -10.70
CA THR A 295 8.49 5.58 -9.62
C THR A 295 9.63 6.26 -8.86
N CYS A 296 10.75 5.58 -8.66
CA CYS A 296 11.92 6.14 -7.98
C CYS A 296 12.68 7.21 -8.77
N THR A 297 12.38 7.48 -10.04
CA THR A 297 13.12 8.45 -10.87
C THR A 297 12.65 9.91 -10.72
N ASN A 298 11.56 10.14 -9.98
CA ASN A 298 11.00 11.48 -9.73
C ASN A 298 10.60 11.63 -8.25
N TYR A 299 10.34 12.87 -7.84
CA TYR A 299 9.89 13.18 -6.48
C TYR A 299 8.40 12.91 -6.25
N GLY A 300 8.08 12.37 -5.08
CA GLY A 300 6.73 12.14 -4.58
C GLY A 300 6.16 10.77 -4.98
N ALA A 301 5.01 10.40 -4.40
CA ALA A 301 4.38 9.11 -4.65
C ALA A 301 3.50 9.13 -5.92
N ILE A 302 2.25 9.60 -5.81
CA ILE A 302 1.27 9.57 -6.93
C ILE A 302 1.80 10.28 -8.19
N ALA A 303 2.51 11.40 -8.01
CA ALA A 303 3.03 12.19 -9.13
C ALA A 303 4.08 11.44 -9.96
N SER A 304 4.96 10.65 -9.30
CA SER A 304 6.06 9.92 -9.92
C SER A 304 5.66 8.56 -10.53
N MET A 305 4.48 8.04 -10.20
CA MET A 305 4.02 6.77 -10.73
C MET A 305 3.80 6.82 -12.24
N PRO A 306 4.35 5.85 -13.00
CA PRO A 306 4.23 5.84 -14.45
C PRO A 306 2.83 5.40 -14.91
N THR A 307 2.47 5.86 -16.10
CA THR A 307 1.36 5.29 -16.89
C THR A 307 1.81 3.99 -17.58
N LEU A 308 0.85 3.18 -18.00
CA LEU A 308 1.16 1.96 -18.76
C LEU A 308 1.98 2.25 -20.04
N ALA A 309 1.71 3.39 -20.70
CA ALA A 309 2.46 3.80 -21.89
C ALA A 309 3.93 4.06 -21.58
N GLU A 310 4.23 4.76 -20.47
CA GLU A 310 5.60 5.04 -20.03
C GLU A 310 6.34 3.76 -19.64
N VAL A 311 5.67 2.83 -18.95
CA VAL A 311 6.27 1.52 -18.62
C VAL A 311 6.63 0.73 -19.88
N ASN A 312 5.84 0.79 -20.93
CA ASN A 312 6.08 0.04 -22.18
C ASN A 312 7.21 0.64 -23.04
N LEU A 313 7.65 1.87 -22.78
CA LEU A 313 8.75 2.51 -23.50
C LEU A 313 10.15 2.07 -23.02
N ILE A 314 10.24 1.53 -21.86
CA ILE A 314 11.47 1.02 -21.24
C ILE A 314 11.54 -0.50 -21.39
#